data_e0b308a2135dbb065f2f455d099bdedc
#
_entry.id   e0b308a2135dbb065f2f455d099bdedc
#
_cell.length_a   1.000
_cell.length_b   1.000
_cell.length_c   1.000
_cell.angle_alpha   90.00
_cell.angle_beta   90.00
_cell.angle_gamma   90.00
#
_symmetry.space_group_name_H-M   'P 1'
#
loop_
_entity.id
_entity.type
_entity.pdbx_description
1 polymer ?
#
loop_
_entity_poly.entity_id
_entity_poly.type
_entity_poly.pdbx_seq_one_letter_code
_entity_poly.pdbx_strand_id
1 'polypeptide(L)'
;MKKLIENIYDASGETPMLRLSRITEHYGAEGNIFAKLEYLNPGFSKKDRPALQMIEEAEASGELKPGQTVIELTSGNTGTGLSIVCQAKGHPFIACISEGKDRKSTRLNSSHV
;
A
#
# COMPACT_ATOMS: atom_id res chain seq x y z
N MET A 1 5.61 -18.85 1.57
CA MET A 1 6.35 -17.84 0.76
C MET A 1 5.85 -17.84 -0.66
N LYS A 2 5.62 -16.66 -1.20
CA LYS A 2 5.19 -16.51 -2.60
C LYS A 2 6.38 -16.77 -3.52
N LYS A 3 6.22 -17.66 -4.50
CA LYS A 3 7.32 -18.04 -5.39
C LYS A 3 7.26 -17.34 -6.73
N LEU A 4 6.14 -17.45 -7.41
CA LEU A 4 5.91 -16.81 -8.70
C LEU A 4 4.55 -16.13 -8.65
N ILE A 5 4.52 -14.87 -9.04
CA ILE A 5 3.27 -14.09 -9.10
C ILE A 5 3.11 -13.53 -10.50
N GLU A 6 1.86 -13.37 -10.92
CA GLU A 6 1.54 -12.82 -12.23
C GLU A 6 1.30 -11.31 -12.19
N ASN A 7 0.86 -10.80 -11.04
CA ASN A 7 0.56 -9.39 -10.87
C ASN A 7 1.28 -8.84 -9.65
N ILE A 8 1.71 -7.59 -9.71
CA ILE A 8 2.44 -6.96 -8.60
C ILE A 8 1.61 -6.94 -7.32
N TYR A 9 0.28 -6.78 -7.41
CA TYR A 9 -0.55 -6.74 -6.22
C TYR A 9 -0.67 -8.11 -5.54
N ASP A 10 -0.31 -9.20 -6.21
CA ASP A 10 -0.23 -10.52 -5.56
C ASP A 10 0.87 -10.59 -4.52
N ALA A 11 1.80 -9.64 -4.54
CA ALA A 11 2.85 -9.54 -3.54
C ALA A 11 2.40 -8.80 -2.27
N SER A 12 1.18 -8.24 -2.27
CA SER A 12 0.66 -7.54 -1.09
C SER A 12 0.28 -8.52 0.01
N GLY A 13 0.59 -8.15 1.24
CA GLY A 13 0.23 -8.97 2.40
C GLY A 13 1.19 -10.11 2.65
N GLU A 14 0.79 -10.99 3.57
CA GLU A 14 1.60 -12.12 4.03
C GLU A 14 3.00 -11.71 4.46
N THR A 15 3.12 -10.50 5.00
CA THR A 15 4.39 -9.97 5.44
C THR A 15 4.87 -10.69 6.69
N PRO A 16 6.19 -10.88 6.86
CA PRO A 16 6.71 -11.57 8.04
C PRO A 16 6.56 -10.74 9.30
N MET A 17 6.65 -11.42 10.42
CA MET A 17 6.66 -10.80 11.74
C MET A 17 8.02 -11.07 12.37
N LEU A 18 8.72 -10.02 12.79
CA LEU A 18 10.03 -10.10 13.39
C LEU A 18 9.93 -9.98 14.90
N ARG A 19 10.52 -10.90 15.63
CA ARG A 19 10.66 -10.77 17.08
C ARG A 19 11.87 -9.85 17.35
N LEU A 20 11.64 -8.79 18.13
CA LEU A 20 12.67 -7.81 18.46
C LEU A 20 13.42 -8.22 19.75
N SER A 21 14.00 -9.41 19.75
CA SER A 21 14.62 -9.97 20.93
C SER A 21 15.88 -9.24 21.39
N ARG A 22 16.69 -8.74 20.46
CA ARG A 22 17.90 -8.00 20.83
C ARG A 22 17.59 -6.71 21.56
N ILE A 23 16.54 -6.00 21.10
CA ILE A 23 16.13 -4.75 21.74
C ILE A 23 15.56 -5.02 23.13
N THR A 24 14.68 -6.01 23.25
CA THR A 24 14.08 -6.34 24.55
C THR A 24 15.12 -6.82 25.55
N GLU A 25 16.09 -7.63 25.13
CA GLU A 25 17.17 -8.06 26.00
C GLU A 25 18.05 -6.88 26.43
N HIS A 26 18.42 -6.02 25.51
CA HIS A 26 19.28 -4.87 25.81
C HIS A 26 18.69 -3.95 26.88
N TYR A 27 17.38 -3.72 26.81
CA TYR A 27 16.69 -2.83 27.76
C TYR A 27 16.09 -3.57 28.94
N GLY A 28 16.27 -4.86 29.05
CA GLY A 28 15.70 -5.66 30.15
C GLY A 28 14.17 -5.64 30.17
N ALA A 29 13.55 -5.51 29.01
CA ALA A 29 12.11 -5.45 28.90
C ALA A 29 11.47 -6.81 29.16
N GLU A 30 10.40 -6.82 29.93
CA GLU A 30 9.60 -8.02 30.11
C GLU A 30 8.63 -8.17 28.95
N GLY A 31 8.39 -9.40 28.54
CA GLY A 31 7.46 -9.70 27.45
C GLY A 31 8.15 -9.69 26.08
N ASN A 32 7.37 -9.99 25.09
CA ASN A 32 7.82 -10.09 23.70
C ASN A 32 7.29 -8.94 22.87
N ILE A 33 8.16 -8.35 22.05
CA ILE A 33 7.78 -7.30 21.10
C ILE A 33 8.00 -7.82 19.70
N PHE A 34 6.99 -7.69 18.85
CA PHE A 34 7.03 -8.14 17.47
C PHE A 34 6.78 -6.96 16.54
N ALA A 35 7.50 -6.93 15.43
CA ALA A 35 7.30 -5.94 14.37
C ALA A 35 6.74 -6.65 13.14
N LYS A 36 5.58 -6.19 12.70
CA LYS A 36 4.99 -6.64 11.41
C LYS A 36 5.66 -5.85 10.30
N LEU A 37 6.36 -6.54 9.40
CA LEU A 37 7.24 -5.87 8.42
C LEU A 37 6.45 -5.42 7.19
N GLU A 38 5.58 -4.42 7.35
CA GLU A 38 4.70 -3.94 6.30
C GLU A 38 5.41 -3.20 5.18
N TYR A 39 6.66 -2.80 5.39
CA TYR A 39 7.46 -2.19 4.32
C TYR A 39 7.79 -3.18 3.19
N LEU A 40 7.56 -4.48 3.40
CA LEU A 40 7.77 -5.50 2.37
C LEU A 40 6.61 -5.64 1.39
N ASN A 41 5.55 -4.86 1.56
CA ASN A 41 4.52 -4.73 0.53
C ASN A 41 5.07 -3.97 -0.68
N PRO A 42 4.48 -4.15 -1.89
CA PRO A 42 4.94 -3.44 -3.09
C PRO A 42 5.03 -1.92 -2.96
N GLY A 43 4.13 -1.29 -2.22
CA GLY A 43 4.13 0.14 -1.97
C GLY A 43 4.85 0.55 -0.69
N PHE A 44 5.54 -0.38 -0.06
CA PHE A 44 6.35 -0.20 1.14
C PHE A 44 5.57 0.19 2.39
N SER A 45 4.27 -0.10 2.44
CA SER A 45 3.46 0.17 3.63
C SER A 45 2.26 -0.77 3.73
N LYS A 46 1.61 -0.72 4.89
CA LYS A 46 0.39 -1.50 5.14
C LYS A 46 -0.78 -1.04 4.26
N LYS A 47 -0.69 0.14 3.66
CA LYS A 47 -1.79 0.70 2.86
C LYS A 47 -2.02 -0.03 1.55
N ASP A 48 -1.08 -0.87 1.13
CA ASP A 48 -1.31 -1.74 -0.03
C ASP A 48 -2.48 -2.69 0.20
N ARG A 49 -2.68 -3.15 1.44
CA ARG A 49 -3.77 -4.06 1.78
C ARG A 49 -5.14 -3.44 1.56
N PRO A 50 -5.49 -2.29 2.18
CA PRO A 50 -6.79 -1.68 1.91
C PRO A 50 -6.94 -1.21 0.47
N ALA A 51 -5.86 -0.75 -0.17
CA ALA A 51 -5.94 -0.32 -1.57
C ALA A 51 -6.39 -1.47 -2.47
N LEU A 52 -5.78 -2.64 -2.33
CA LEU A 52 -6.17 -3.81 -3.11
C LEU A 52 -7.61 -4.21 -2.83
N GLN A 53 -7.98 -4.27 -1.55
CA GLN A 53 -9.32 -4.67 -1.13
C GLN A 53 -10.40 -3.71 -1.69
N MET A 54 -10.18 -2.41 -1.60
CA MET A 54 -11.11 -1.42 -2.10
C MET A 54 -11.36 -1.58 -3.60
N ILE A 55 -10.29 -1.72 -4.37
CA ILE A 55 -10.42 -1.85 -5.82
C ILE A 55 -11.09 -3.16 -6.18
N GLU A 56 -10.70 -4.27 -5.57
CA GLU A 56 -11.30 -5.56 -5.88
C GLU A 56 -12.79 -5.62 -5.51
N GLU A 57 -13.15 -5.07 -4.38
CA GLU A 57 -14.58 -5.01 -4.00
C GLU A 57 -15.39 -4.14 -4.95
N ALA A 58 -14.84 -2.99 -5.34
CA ALA A 58 -15.53 -2.09 -6.27
C ALA A 58 -15.70 -2.73 -7.64
N GLU A 59 -14.71 -3.47 -8.11
CA GLU A 59 -14.82 -4.21 -9.36
C GLU A 59 -15.86 -5.33 -9.25
N ALA A 60 -15.83 -6.09 -8.17
CA ALA A 60 -16.73 -7.22 -7.97
C ALA A 60 -18.20 -6.77 -7.87
N SER A 61 -18.46 -5.62 -7.24
CA SER A 61 -19.81 -5.08 -7.09
C SER A 61 -20.33 -4.41 -8.36
N GLY A 62 -19.46 -4.13 -9.32
CA GLY A 62 -19.81 -3.39 -10.52
C GLY A 62 -19.78 -1.87 -10.36
N GLU A 63 -19.44 -1.36 -9.19
CA GLU A 63 -19.28 0.09 -8.98
C GLU A 63 -18.11 0.66 -9.75
N LEU A 64 -17.05 -0.13 -9.91
CA LEU A 64 -15.88 0.25 -10.70
C LEU A 64 -15.85 -0.59 -11.98
N LYS A 65 -16.09 0.06 -13.11
CA LYS A 65 -16.12 -0.61 -14.40
C LYS A 65 -14.73 -0.75 -15.00
N PRO A 66 -14.51 -1.72 -15.89
CA PRO A 66 -13.21 -1.87 -16.56
C PRO A 66 -12.76 -0.55 -17.19
N GLY A 67 -11.50 -0.17 -16.92
CA GLY A 67 -10.92 1.06 -17.46
C GLY A 67 -11.38 2.35 -16.82
N GLN A 68 -12.26 2.29 -15.85
CA GLN A 68 -12.77 3.50 -15.19
C GLN A 68 -11.69 4.14 -14.32
N THR A 69 -11.63 5.47 -14.36
CA THR A 69 -10.68 6.26 -13.56
C THR A 69 -11.02 6.20 -12.08
N VAL A 70 -10.00 6.05 -11.26
CA VAL A 70 -10.10 6.09 -9.80
C VAL A 70 -9.47 7.41 -9.32
N ILE A 71 -10.19 8.12 -8.47
CA ILE A 71 -9.73 9.39 -7.90
C ILE A 71 -9.77 9.27 -6.38
N GLU A 72 -8.73 9.72 -5.71
CA GLU A 72 -8.67 9.69 -4.25
C GLU A 72 -7.97 10.92 -3.71
N LEU A 73 -8.50 11.45 -2.62
CA LEU A 73 -7.84 12.51 -1.85
C LEU A 73 -6.84 11.84 -0.91
N THR A 74 -5.58 11.92 -1.25
CA THR A 74 -4.52 11.22 -0.52
C THR A 74 -3.23 12.02 -0.56
N SER A 75 -2.45 11.94 0.50
CA SER A 75 -1.17 12.63 0.57
C SER A 75 0.01 11.69 0.80
N GLY A 76 -0.19 10.38 0.72
CA GLY A 76 0.88 9.46 1.06
C GLY A 76 0.63 8.02 0.64
N ASN A 77 0.76 7.12 1.60
CA ASN A 77 0.82 5.68 1.38
C ASN A 77 -0.43 5.07 0.73
N THR A 78 -1.61 5.60 1.03
CA THR A 78 -2.84 5.14 0.39
C THR A 78 -2.79 5.41 -1.11
N GLY A 79 -2.32 6.59 -1.49
CA GLY A 79 -2.16 6.93 -2.91
C GLY A 79 -1.15 6.04 -3.61
N THR A 80 -0.05 5.73 -2.95
CA THR A 80 0.95 4.81 -3.50
C THR A 80 0.34 3.43 -3.73
N GLY A 81 -0.38 2.90 -2.74
CA GLY A 81 -1.03 1.59 -2.87
C GLY A 81 -2.07 1.56 -3.98
N LEU A 82 -2.93 2.58 -4.06
CA LEU A 82 -3.93 2.69 -5.12
C LEU A 82 -3.30 2.83 -6.50
N SER A 83 -2.21 3.59 -6.61
CA SER A 83 -1.48 3.76 -7.85
C SER A 83 -0.98 2.42 -8.39
N ILE A 84 -0.42 1.59 -7.52
CA ILE A 84 0.10 0.28 -7.91
C ILE A 84 -1.02 -0.64 -8.38
N VAL A 85 -2.08 -0.76 -7.59
CA VAL A 85 -3.21 -1.65 -7.91
C VAL A 85 -3.93 -1.19 -9.17
N CYS A 86 -4.21 0.10 -9.28
CA CYS A 86 -4.91 0.65 -10.45
C CYS A 86 -4.08 0.47 -11.72
N GLN A 87 -2.79 0.72 -11.65
CA GLN A 87 -1.89 0.50 -12.79
C GLN A 87 -1.96 -0.96 -13.26
N ALA A 88 -1.89 -1.90 -12.33
CA ALA A 88 -1.89 -3.32 -12.66
C ALA A 88 -3.24 -3.80 -13.21
N LYS A 89 -4.34 -3.19 -12.77
CA LYS A 89 -5.70 -3.58 -13.19
C LYS A 89 -6.25 -2.75 -14.35
N GLY A 90 -5.48 -1.78 -14.84
CA GLY A 90 -5.88 -1.00 -16.02
C GLY A 90 -6.84 0.16 -15.70
N HIS A 91 -6.83 0.67 -14.48
CA HIS A 91 -7.58 1.85 -14.12
C HIS A 91 -6.65 3.06 -14.05
N PRO A 92 -6.93 4.15 -14.79
CA PRO A 92 -6.20 5.40 -14.55
C PRO A 92 -6.41 5.87 -13.12
N PHE A 93 -5.36 6.40 -12.48
CA PHE A 93 -5.45 6.87 -11.11
C PHE A 93 -5.05 8.33 -11.00
N ILE A 94 -5.88 9.11 -10.30
CA ILE A 94 -5.63 10.53 -10.04
C ILE A 94 -5.59 10.74 -8.54
N ALA A 95 -4.44 11.20 -8.02
CA ALA A 95 -4.31 11.57 -6.63
C ALA A 95 -4.57 13.06 -6.47
N CYS A 96 -5.54 13.40 -5.64
CA CYS A 96 -5.82 14.78 -5.26
C CYS A 96 -5.10 15.07 -3.95
N ILE A 97 -4.30 16.11 -3.92
CA ILE A 97 -3.46 16.47 -2.78
C ILE A 97 -3.74 17.90 -2.39
N SER A 98 -3.88 18.17 -1.08
CA SER A 98 -4.06 19.53 -0.59
C SER A 98 -2.80 20.37 -0.85
N GLU A 99 -3.00 21.57 -1.38
CA GLU A 99 -1.91 22.51 -1.57
C GLU A 99 -1.27 22.87 -0.23
N GLY A 100 0.06 22.99 -0.23
CA GLY A 100 0.81 23.33 0.98
C GLY A 100 1.17 22.14 1.88
N LYS A 101 0.78 20.93 1.50
CA LYS A 101 1.19 19.73 2.22
C LYS A 101 2.64 19.37 1.89
N ASP A 102 3.14 18.30 2.54
CA ASP A 102 4.49 17.82 2.40
C ASP A 102 4.95 17.77 0.93
N ARG A 103 6.00 18.55 0.61
CA ARG A 103 6.54 18.61 -0.74
C ARG A 103 7.05 17.29 -1.26
N LYS A 104 7.56 16.45 -0.37
CA LYS A 104 8.05 15.13 -0.74
C LYS A 104 6.91 14.23 -1.21
N SER A 105 5.82 14.20 -0.44
CA SER A 105 4.63 13.44 -0.82
C SER A 105 4.04 13.98 -2.11
N THR A 106 3.98 15.30 -2.27
CA THR A 106 3.47 15.93 -3.48
C THR A 106 4.26 15.50 -4.71
N ARG A 107 5.58 15.50 -4.63
CA ARG A 107 6.43 15.07 -5.75
C ARG A 107 6.26 13.61 -6.09
N LEU A 108 6.15 12.74 -5.09
CA LEU A 108 5.94 11.31 -5.32
C LEU A 108 4.61 11.05 -6.01
N ASN A 109 3.56 11.73 -5.56
CA ASN A 109 2.24 11.54 -6.13
C ASN A 109 2.09 12.14 -7.53
N SER A 110 2.72 13.27 -7.78
CA SER A 110 2.64 13.90 -9.10
C SER A 110 3.25 13.04 -10.21
N SER A 111 4.15 12.13 -9.88
CA SER A 111 4.71 11.20 -10.86
C SER A 111 3.71 10.14 -11.33
N HIS A 112 2.58 10.00 -10.63
CA HIS A 112 1.56 8.99 -10.91
C HIS A 112 0.32 9.56 -11.59
N VAL A 113 0.25 10.84 -11.78
CA VAL A 113 -0.91 11.51 -12.40
C VAL A 113 -0.92 11.36 -13.91
#